data_9a5c571f02c141157417cf6bcc4eef6f
#
_entry.id   9a5c571f02c141157417cf6bcc4eef6f
#
_cell.length_a   1.000
_cell.length_b   1.000
_cell.length_c   1.000
_cell.angle_alpha   90.00
_cell.angle_beta   90.00
_cell.angle_gamma   90.00
#
_symmetry.space_group_name_H-M   'P 1'
#
loop_
_entity.id
_entity.type
_entity.pdbx_description
1 polymer ?
#
loop_
_entity_poly.entity_id
_entity_poly.type
_entity_poly.pdbx_seq_one_letter_code
_entity_poly.pdbx_strand_id
1 'polypeptide(L)'
;MSAMSFRRLPAAAAQRAARLLPVPTGISEMQIRQAAWVARCVGRGEAAPLRPDDVTALASTLAMRTFAPGLALFRAGEQSPGVWIVREGRIELSVGSGRHRAVVQLLRPGDVDGDIQQLLEMPLPYTGRAVSEVTCLFLSQRAFEELLATRPAIARRWLSSVAQRLAASQARILALLGGSLTAQTASLLAEEAVDRRVELPQRTLAAMLGVARPSLNKILKELERDGLIKISYSTVEVLDLAGLAARV
;
A
#
# COMPACT_ATOMS: atom_id res chain seq x y z
N MET A 1 -20.79 11.14 -10.17
CA MET A 1 -19.94 10.03 -10.67
C MET A 1 -19.57 9.15 -9.50
N SER A 2 -19.88 7.85 -9.58
CA SER A 2 -19.98 6.94 -8.45
C SER A 2 -18.59 6.63 -7.86
N ALA A 3 -18.36 6.94 -6.59
CA ALA A 3 -17.18 6.53 -5.83
C ALA A 3 -17.17 5.00 -5.74
N MET A 4 -16.21 4.36 -6.41
CA MET A 4 -16.03 2.91 -6.33
C MET A 4 -15.48 2.55 -4.93
N SER A 5 -16.42 2.18 -4.05
CA SER A 5 -16.11 1.60 -2.74
C SER A 5 -15.34 0.30 -2.92
N PHE A 6 -14.10 0.26 -2.46
CA PHE A 6 -13.28 -0.96 -2.39
C PHE A 6 -13.87 -1.90 -1.34
N ARG A 7 -14.84 -2.74 -1.72
CA ARG A 7 -15.30 -3.84 -0.86
C ARG A 7 -14.21 -4.89 -0.75
N ARG A 8 -13.65 -5.01 0.45
CA ARG A 8 -12.80 -6.15 0.85
C ARG A 8 -13.66 -7.42 0.84
N LEU A 9 -13.24 -8.44 0.10
CA LEU A 9 -13.85 -9.77 0.16
C LEU A 9 -13.53 -10.43 1.51
N PRO A 10 -14.49 -11.15 2.13
CA PRO A 10 -14.29 -11.78 3.44
C PRO A 10 -13.23 -12.88 3.39
N ALA A 11 -12.44 -12.99 4.46
CA ALA A 11 -11.35 -13.95 4.64
C ALA A 11 -11.74 -15.43 4.42
N ALA A 12 -13.01 -15.76 4.59
CA ALA A 12 -13.55 -17.13 4.47
C ALA A 12 -13.49 -17.71 3.03
N ALA A 13 -13.55 -16.86 1.98
CA ALA A 13 -13.46 -17.34 0.59
C ALA A 13 -12.03 -17.77 0.22
N ALA A 14 -11.04 -17.18 0.87
CA ALA A 14 -9.62 -17.48 0.67
C ALA A 14 -9.19 -18.82 1.29
N GLN A 15 -9.80 -19.19 2.41
CA GLN A 15 -9.53 -20.47 3.09
C GLN A 15 -10.05 -21.67 2.31
N ARG A 16 -11.12 -21.55 1.52
CA ARG A 16 -11.65 -22.63 0.70
C ARG A 16 -10.81 -22.91 -0.55
N ALA A 17 -10.24 -21.91 -1.19
CA ALA A 17 -9.40 -22.12 -2.38
C ALA A 17 -8.04 -22.76 -2.04
N ALA A 18 -7.48 -22.49 -0.85
CA ALA A 18 -6.22 -23.09 -0.41
C ALA A 18 -6.31 -24.59 -0.07
N ARG A 19 -7.51 -25.10 0.23
CA ARG A 19 -7.72 -26.52 0.60
C ARG A 19 -7.73 -27.51 -0.58
N LEU A 20 -7.75 -27.04 -1.82
CA LEU A 20 -7.94 -27.88 -3.01
C LEU A 20 -6.67 -28.09 -3.85
N LEU A 21 -5.53 -27.53 -3.45
CA LEU A 21 -4.28 -27.71 -4.19
C LEU A 21 -3.44 -28.82 -3.51
N PRO A 22 -2.97 -29.84 -4.24
CA PRO A 22 -1.97 -30.76 -3.71
C PRO A 22 -0.71 -29.92 -3.40
N VAL A 23 -0.23 -30.01 -2.14
CA VAL A 23 1.00 -29.32 -1.72
C VAL A 23 2.18 -30.07 -2.34
N PRO A 24 2.98 -29.42 -3.23
CA PRO A 24 4.15 -30.08 -3.81
C PRO A 24 5.16 -30.44 -2.71
N THR A 25 5.89 -31.51 -2.91
CA THR A 25 6.92 -32.00 -1.97
C THR A 25 7.95 -30.86 -1.74
N GLY A 26 8.09 -30.39 -0.49
CA GLY A 26 9.06 -29.37 -0.10
C GLY A 26 8.50 -27.95 0.09
N ILE A 27 7.22 -27.68 -0.21
CA ILE A 27 6.58 -26.38 0.03
C ILE A 27 5.54 -26.54 1.14
N SER A 28 5.59 -25.67 2.16
CA SER A 28 4.65 -25.73 3.28
C SER A 28 3.29 -25.14 2.90
N GLU A 29 2.23 -25.58 3.59
CA GLU A 29 0.89 -25.01 3.43
C GLU A 29 0.87 -23.51 3.70
N MET A 30 1.71 -23.02 4.64
CA MET A 30 1.86 -21.60 4.93
C MET A 30 2.39 -20.83 3.72
N GLN A 31 3.40 -21.35 3.02
CA GLN A 31 3.95 -20.71 1.82
C GLN A 31 2.91 -20.62 0.69
N ILE A 32 2.11 -21.67 0.51
CA ILE A 32 1.00 -21.64 -0.46
C ILE A 32 -0.04 -20.60 -0.09
N ARG A 33 -0.41 -20.46 1.19
CA ARG A 33 -1.32 -19.41 1.66
C ARG A 33 -0.76 -18.01 1.43
N GLN A 34 0.54 -17.81 1.68
CA GLN A 34 1.23 -16.54 1.41
C GLN A 34 1.21 -16.22 -0.08
N ALA A 35 1.55 -17.17 -0.94
CA ALA A 35 1.52 -16.99 -2.39
C ALA A 35 0.11 -16.66 -2.91
N ALA A 36 -0.90 -17.38 -2.45
CA ALA A 36 -2.29 -17.11 -2.79
C ALA A 36 -2.76 -15.72 -2.31
N TRP A 37 -2.23 -15.23 -1.19
CA TRP A 37 -2.49 -13.89 -0.70
C TRP A 37 -1.77 -12.83 -1.57
N VAL A 38 -0.48 -13.01 -1.90
CA VAL A 38 0.27 -12.14 -2.82
C VAL A 38 -0.43 -12.05 -4.17
N ALA A 39 -0.86 -13.19 -4.71
CA ALA A 39 -1.59 -13.23 -5.98
C ALA A 39 -2.86 -12.37 -6.00
N ARG A 40 -3.47 -12.08 -4.84
CA ARG A 40 -4.59 -11.14 -4.72
C ARG A 40 -4.15 -9.69 -4.60
N CYS A 41 -2.96 -9.44 -4.06
CA CYS A 41 -2.38 -8.10 -3.97
C CYS A 41 -1.89 -7.61 -5.34
N VAL A 42 -1.34 -8.51 -6.16
CA VAL A 42 -0.80 -8.18 -7.49
C VAL A 42 -1.87 -8.36 -8.58
N GLY A 43 -2.84 -7.45 -8.60
CA GLY A 43 -3.84 -7.36 -9.66
C GLY A 43 -5.08 -8.25 -9.47
N ARG A 44 -6.18 -7.87 -10.14
CA ARG A 44 -7.45 -8.61 -10.12
C ARG A 44 -7.37 -9.83 -11.03
N GLY A 45 -7.72 -10.99 -10.46
CA GLY A 45 -7.53 -12.29 -11.07
C GLY A 45 -8.40 -12.68 -12.25
N GLU A 46 -9.45 -11.90 -12.57
CA GLU A 46 -10.42 -12.26 -13.62
C GLU A 46 -9.79 -12.32 -15.03
N ALA A 47 -8.85 -11.42 -15.33
CA ALA A 47 -8.18 -11.35 -16.64
C ALA A 47 -7.00 -12.34 -16.78
N ALA A 48 -6.50 -12.92 -15.68
CA ALA A 48 -5.39 -13.88 -15.68
C ALA A 48 -5.52 -14.85 -14.49
N PRO A 49 -6.33 -15.91 -14.61
CA PRO A 49 -6.45 -16.92 -13.58
C PRO A 49 -5.11 -17.64 -13.39
N LEU A 50 -4.66 -17.76 -12.13
CA LEU A 50 -3.44 -18.51 -11.81
C LEU A 50 -3.73 -20.00 -11.81
N ARG A 51 -2.81 -20.77 -12.38
CA ARG A 51 -2.76 -22.23 -12.27
C ARG A 51 -2.10 -22.64 -10.96
N PRO A 52 -2.31 -23.88 -10.49
CA PRO A 52 -1.61 -24.41 -9.31
C PRO A 52 -0.09 -24.22 -9.37
N ASP A 53 0.51 -24.44 -10.53
CA ASP A 53 1.95 -24.30 -10.76
C ASP A 53 2.44 -22.85 -10.64
N ASP A 54 1.60 -21.86 -10.98
CA ASP A 54 1.93 -20.44 -10.80
C ASP A 54 1.96 -20.09 -9.31
N VAL A 55 1.00 -20.59 -8.54
CA VAL A 55 0.96 -20.39 -7.07
C VAL A 55 2.14 -21.09 -6.40
N THR A 56 2.49 -22.28 -6.86
CA THR A 56 3.65 -23.04 -6.39
C THR A 56 4.95 -22.32 -6.66
N ALA A 57 5.15 -21.82 -7.90
CA ALA A 57 6.32 -21.05 -8.27
C ALA A 57 6.45 -19.78 -7.42
N LEU A 58 5.35 -19.06 -7.19
CA LEU A 58 5.35 -17.89 -6.31
C LEU A 58 5.67 -18.28 -4.86
N ALA A 59 5.11 -19.38 -4.35
CA ALA A 59 5.33 -19.86 -2.99
C ALA A 59 6.80 -20.23 -2.72
N SER A 60 7.48 -20.83 -3.70
CA SER A 60 8.89 -21.23 -3.58
C SER A 60 9.88 -20.06 -3.60
N THR A 61 9.46 -18.88 -4.04
CA THR A 61 10.34 -17.71 -4.21
C THR A 61 10.15 -16.64 -3.15
N LEU A 62 9.03 -16.69 -2.40
CA LEU A 62 8.73 -15.71 -1.34
C LEU A 62 9.56 -15.97 -0.08
N ALA A 63 10.23 -14.92 0.41
CA ALA A 63 10.90 -14.91 1.71
C ALA A 63 10.18 -13.95 2.66
N MET A 64 9.95 -14.38 3.91
CA MET A 64 9.38 -13.50 4.94
C MET A 64 10.49 -12.69 5.62
N ARG A 65 10.27 -11.39 5.82
CA ARG A 65 11.18 -10.48 6.49
C ARG A 65 10.41 -9.60 7.47
N THR A 66 10.94 -9.44 8.68
CA THR A 66 10.34 -8.62 9.74
C THR A 66 11.27 -7.48 10.12
N PHE A 67 10.68 -6.31 10.37
CA PHE A 67 11.40 -5.07 10.72
C PHE A 67 10.77 -4.44 11.96
N ALA A 68 11.62 -4.08 12.92
CA ALA A 68 11.19 -3.32 14.08
C ALA A 68 10.80 -1.87 13.72
N PRO A 69 9.94 -1.21 14.51
CA PRO A 69 9.59 0.19 14.31
C PRO A 69 10.82 1.09 14.20
N GLY A 70 10.79 2.02 13.26
CA GLY A 70 11.88 2.97 13.01
C GLY A 70 13.01 2.45 12.12
N LEU A 71 13.10 1.15 11.83
CA LEU A 71 14.13 0.62 10.92
C LEU A 71 13.81 1.00 9.46
N ALA A 72 14.86 1.30 8.70
CA ALA A 72 14.76 1.46 7.25
C ALA A 72 14.84 0.08 6.60
N LEU A 73 13.89 -0.21 5.72
CA LEU A 73 13.88 -1.41 4.88
C LEU A 73 14.81 -1.22 3.69
N PHE A 74 14.81 0.00 3.16
CA PHE A 74 15.63 0.45 2.03
C PHE A 74 15.82 1.96 2.06
N ARG A 75 16.80 2.48 1.34
CA ARG A 75 17.16 3.90 1.33
C ARG A 75 17.11 4.49 -0.08
N ALA A 76 16.75 5.78 -0.17
CA ALA A 76 16.83 6.56 -1.40
C ALA A 76 18.25 6.50 -1.99
N GLY A 77 18.33 6.34 -3.31
CA GLY A 77 19.57 6.25 -4.07
C GLY A 77 20.21 4.84 -4.13
N GLU A 78 19.73 3.90 -3.31
CA GLU A 78 20.19 2.50 -3.36
C GLU A 78 19.44 1.75 -4.49
N GLN A 79 20.08 0.75 -5.07
CA GLN A 79 19.41 -0.20 -5.95
C GLN A 79 18.44 -1.05 -5.14
N SER A 80 17.24 -1.28 -5.67
CA SER A 80 16.29 -2.15 -4.98
C SER A 80 16.81 -3.59 -4.97
N PRO A 81 16.92 -4.25 -3.82
CA PRO A 81 17.36 -5.65 -3.75
C PRO A 81 16.27 -6.62 -4.25
N GLY A 82 15.08 -6.14 -4.53
CA GLY A 82 13.92 -6.92 -4.95
C GLY A 82 12.60 -6.20 -4.66
N VAL A 83 11.53 -6.98 -4.63
CA VAL A 83 10.16 -6.50 -4.47
C VAL A 83 9.64 -6.81 -3.07
N TRP A 84 9.05 -5.82 -2.44
CA TRP A 84 8.47 -5.88 -1.10
C TRP A 84 6.95 -5.89 -1.19
N ILE A 85 6.30 -6.84 -0.55
CA ILE A 85 4.84 -6.90 -0.40
C ILE A 85 4.54 -6.82 1.10
N VAL A 86 3.88 -5.77 1.53
CA VAL A 86 3.57 -5.56 2.95
C VAL A 86 2.51 -6.56 3.39
N ARG A 87 2.85 -7.43 4.36
CA ARG A 87 1.94 -8.41 4.93
C ARG A 87 1.23 -7.86 6.16
N GLU A 88 1.99 -7.21 7.04
CA GLU A 88 1.51 -6.64 8.31
C GLU A 88 2.29 -5.36 8.60
N GLY A 89 1.68 -4.45 9.38
CA GLY A 89 2.28 -3.18 9.73
C GLY A 89 2.16 -2.12 8.64
N ARG A 90 2.96 -1.06 8.76
CA ARG A 90 2.95 0.10 7.83
C ARG A 90 4.38 0.57 7.54
N ILE A 91 4.66 0.90 6.28
CA ILE A 91 5.94 1.46 5.84
C ILE A 91 5.69 2.87 5.31
N GLU A 92 6.42 3.83 5.83
CA GLU A 92 6.40 5.19 5.34
C GLU A 92 7.49 5.38 4.29
N LEU A 93 7.09 5.83 3.10
CA LEU A 93 7.98 6.26 2.03
C LEU A 93 8.21 7.76 2.13
N SER A 94 9.45 8.19 2.26
CA SER A 94 9.78 9.61 2.43
C SER A 94 11.00 10.03 1.65
N VAL A 95 10.99 11.30 1.20
CA VAL A 95 12.10 11.99 0.54
C VAL A 95 12.63 13.11 1.42
N GLY A 96 13.89 13.49 1.22
CA GLY A 96 14.55 14.52 2.00
C GLY A 96 14.85 14.10 3.44
N SER A 97 15.30 15.05 4.25
CA SER A 97 15.67 14.83 5.66
C SER A 97 15.38 16.05 6.51
N GLY A 98 15.28 15.88 7.81
CA GLY A 98 15.09 16.97 8.79
C GLY A 98 13.84 17.78 8.49
N ARG A 99 14.01 19.12 8.30
CA ARG A 99 12.89 20.05 8.05
C ARG A 99 12.32 19.95 6.63
N HIS A 100 13.06 19.36 5.69
CA HIS A 100 12.65 19.18 4.28
C HIS A 100 12.16 17.74 3.99
N ARG A 101 11.85 16.98 5.02
CA ARG A 101 11.30 15.63 4.86
C ARG A 101 9.83 15.71 4.45
N ALA A 102 9.51 15.08 3.33
CA ALA A 102 8.14 14.89 2.87
C ALA A 102 7.78 13.40 2.83
N VAL A 103 6.58 13.06 3.25
CA VAL A 103 6.03 11.71 3.12
C VAL A 103 5.35 11.59 1.77
N VAL A 104 5.85 10.68 0.94
CA VAL A 104 5.32 10.42 -0.41
C VAL A 104 4.10 9.51 -0.32
N GLN A 105 4.21 8.45 0.49
CA GLN A 105 3.16 7.43 0.62
C GLN A 105 3.33 6.66 1.93
N LEU A 106 2.22 6.09 2.40
CA LEU A 106 2.20 5.11 3.48
C LEU A 106 1.76 3.76 2.91
N LEU A 107 2.67 2.79 2.85
CA LEU A 107 2.35 1.43 2.42
C LEU A 107 1.65 0.67 3.54
N ARG A 108 0.63 -0.09 3.17
CA ARG A 108 -0.24 -0.89 4.02
C ARG A 108 -0.24 -2.36 3.62
N PRO A 109 -0.82 -3.25 4.42
CA PRO A 109 -0.99 -4.64 4.02
C PRO A 109 -1.67 -4.77 2.65
N GLY A 110 -0.99 -5.44 1.73
CA GLY A 110 -1.39 -5.60 0.33
C GLY A 110 -0.67 -4.69 -0.65
N ASP A 111 0.02 -3.65 -0.19
CA ASP A 111 0.80 -2.78 -1.07
C ASP A 111 2.11 -3.44 -1.47
N VAL A 112 2.56 -3.08 -2.68
CA VAL A 112 3.78 -3.57 -3.32
C VAL A 112 4.70 -2.40 -3.62
N ASP A 113 5.99 -2.57 -3.36
CA ASP A 113 7.02 -1.58 -3.68
C ASP A 113 8.33 -2.23 -4.14
N GLY A 114 9.17 -1.46 -4.82
CA GLY A 114 10.43 -1.91 -5.39
C GLY A 114 10.30 -2.57 -6.77
N ASP A 115 9.12 -2.95 -7.21
CA ASP A 115 8.89 -3.61 -8.50
C ASP A 115 9.07 -2.66 -9.70
N ILE A 116 8.64 -1.41 -9.59
CA ILE A 116 8.84 -0.40 -10.64
C ILE A 116 10.34 -0.15 -10.84
N GLN A 117 11.09 -0.03 -9.75
CA GLN A 117 12.53 0.20 -9.78
C GLN A 117 13.27 -1.00 -10.38
N GLN A 118 12.81 -2.22 -10.10
CA GLN A 118 13.34 -3.44 -10.74
C GLN A 118 13.07 -3.46 -12.25
N LEU A 119 11.83 -3.17 -12.67
CA LEU A 119 11.43 -3.17 -14.08
C LEU A 119 12.13 -2.09 -14.91
N LEU A 120 12.51 -0.96 -14.27
CA LEU A 120 13.15 0.18 -14.93
C LEU A 120 14.65 0.27 -14.66
N GLU A 121 15.22 -0.68 -13.91
CA GLU A 121 16.64 -0.69 -13.50
C GLU A 121 17.08 0.64 -12.84
N MET A 122 16.18 1.24 -12.04
CA MET A 122 16.37 2.54 -11.42
C MET A 122 16.66 2.39 -9.92
N PRO A 123 17.43 3.31 -9.33
CA PRO A 123 17.56 3.38 -7.88
C PRO A 123 16.23 3.79 -7.22
N LEU A 124 16.08 3.44 -5.97
CA LEU A 124 14.93 3.80 -5.14
C LEU A 124 14.86 5.33 -4.97
N PRO A 125 13.73 6.00 -5.32
CA PRO A 125 13.62 7.47 -5.23
C PRO A 125 13.36 7.96 -3.80
N TYR A 126 13.05 7.07 -2.86
CA TYR A 126 12.67 7.38 -1.49
C TYR A 126 13.23 6.36 -0.49
N THR A 127 13.21 6.72 0.78
CA THR A 127 13.54 5.82 1.89
C THR A 127 12.26 5.21 2.45
N GLY A 128 12.22 3.88 2.56
CA GLY A 128 11.14 3.13 3.21
C GLY A 128 11.49 2.82 4.66
N ARG A 129 10.67 3.26 5.62
CA ARG A 129 10.87 3.07 7.05
C ARG A 129 9.64 2.46 7.71
N ALA A 130 9.86 1.46 8.56
CA ALA A 130 8.81 0.85 9.36
C ALA A 130 8.22 1.85 10.37
N VAL A 131 6.91 2.09 10.34
CA VAL A 131 6.18 2.95 11.29
C VAL A 131 5.75 2.16 12.52
N SER A 132 5.41 0.89 12.33
CA SER A 132 5.10 -0.10 13.36
C SER A 132 6.05 -1.29 13.18
N GLU A 133 5.87 -2.39 13.90
CA GLU A 133 6.43 -3.66 13.48
C GLU A 133 5.85 -4.02 12.11
N VAL A 134 6.72 -4.40 11.17
CA VAL A 134 6.36 -4.68 9.77
C VAL A 134 6.81 -6.08 9.41
N THR A 135 5.90 -6.87 8.86
CA THR A 135 6.23 -8.11 8.16
C THR A 135 5.98 -7.95 6.67
N CYS A 136 7.00 -8.24 5.86
CA CYS A 136 6.93 -8.24 4.42
C CYS A 136 7.15 -9.65 3.85
N LEU A 137 6.51 -9.91 2.72
CA LEU A 137 6.91 -10.97 1.79
C LEU A 137 7.82 -10.33 0.74
N PHE A 138 8.98 -10.94 0.54
CA PHE A 138 10.05 -10.39 -0.29
C PHE A 138 10.35 -11.34 -1.46
N LEU A 139 10.45 -10.79 -2.66
CA LEU A 139 10.96 -11.44 -3.86
C LEU A 139 12.32 -10.82 -4.19
N SER A 140 13.38 -11.62 -4.28
CA SER A 140 14.65 -11.12 -4.79
C SER A 140 14.53 -10.67 -6.26
N GLN A 141 15.38 -9.77 -6.70
CA GLN A 141 15.44 -9.33 -8.11
C GLN A 141 15.39 -10.52 -9.08
N ARG A 142 16.30 -11.48 -8.91
CA ARG A 142 16.36 -12.68 -9.76
C ARG A 142 15.05 -13.47 -9.77
N ALA A 143 14.45 -13.70 -8.60
CA ALA A 143 13.19 -14.45 -8.50
C ALA A 143 12.04 -13.71 -9.16
N PHE A 144 12.00 -12.38 -9.03
CA PHE A 144 11.00 -11.54 -9.67
C PHE A 144 11.10 -11.59 -11.20
N GLU A 145 12.29 -11.39 -11.74
CA GLU A 145 12.57 -11.47 -13.18
C GLU A 145 12.22 -12.86 -13.76
N GLU A 146 12.63 -13.94 -13.07
CA GLU A 146 12.33 -15.30 -13.49
C GLU A 146 10.82 -15.60 -13.48
N LEU A 147 10.09 -15.14 -12.45
CA LEU A 147 8.62 -15.28 -12.40
C LEU A 147 7.94 -14.56 -13.56
N LEU A 148 8.34 -13.32 -13.88
CA LEU A 148 7.76 -12.57 -14.98
C LEU A 148 8.09 -13.19 -16.34
N ALA A 149 9.31 -13.70 -16.53
CA ALA A 149 9.74 -14.32 -17.78
C ALA A 149 9.08 -15.68 -18.04
N THR A 150 8.85 -16.48 -16.97
CA THR A 150 8.40 -17.87 -17.13
C THR A 150 6.92 -18.08 -16.84
N ARG A 151 6.23 -17.12 -16.21
CA ARG A 151 4.84 -17.21 -15.75
C ARG A 151 3.96 -16.08 -16.30
N PRO A 152 3.46 -16.19 -17.54
CA PRO A 152 2.68 -15.12 -18.19
C PRO A 152 1.46 -14.66 -17.39
N ALA A 153 0.79 -15.56 -16.67
CA ALA A 153 -0.36 -15.20 -15.82
C ALA A 153 0.06 -14.30 -14.64
N ILE A 154 1.22 -14.56 -14.02
CA ILE A 154 1.80 -13.71 -12.97
C ILE A 154 2.20 -12.36 -13.56
N ALA A 155 2.92 -12.35 -14.70
CA ALA A 155 3.35 -11.13 -15.38
C ALA A 155 2.16 -10.22 -15.72
N ARG A 156 1.07 -10.79 -16.29
CA ARG A 156 -0.14 -10.03 -16.61
C ARG A 156 -0.81 -9.42 -15.37
N ARG A 157 -0.86 -10.16 -14.26
CA ARG A 157 -1.39 -9.63 -12.98
C ARG A 157 -0.52 -8.50 -12.46
N TRP A 158 0.80 -8.66 -12.52
CA TRP A 158 1.74 -7.63 -12.09
C TRP A 158 1.57 -6.34 -12.90
N LEU A 159 1.50 -6.47 -14.23
CA LEU A 159 1.23 -5.34 -15.11
C LEU A 159 -0.09 -4.64 -14.76
N SER A 160 -1.15 -5.40 -14.49
CA SER A 160 -2.43 -4.85 -14.06
C SER A 160 -2.33 -4.10 -12.72
N SER A 161 -1.53 -4.62 -11.78
CA SER A 161 -1.27 -3.96 -10.49
C SER A 161 -0.53 -2.63 -10.68
N VAL A 162 0.53 -2.62 -11.50
CA VAL A 162 1.27 -1.38 -11.83
C VAL A 162 0.36 -0.35 -12.49
N ALA A 163 -0.47 -0.77 -13.45
CA ALA A 163 -1.43 0.12 -14.13
C ALA A 163 -2.47 0.69 -13.16
N GLN A 164 -2.99 -0.11 -12.23
CA GLN A 164 -3.93 0.36 -11.19
C GLN A 164 -3.28 1.38 -10.26
N ARG A 165 -2.03 1.14 -9.83
CA ARG A 165 -1.28 2.09 -8.98
C ARG A 165 -0.97 3.39 -9.72
N LEU A 166 -0.65 3.31 -11.02
CA LEU A 166 -0.47 4.50 -11.85
C LEU A 166 -1.76 5.31 -11.94
N ALA A 167 -2.90 4.67 -12.23
CA ALA A 167 -4.20 5.35 -12.30
C ALA A 167 -4.57 6.02 -10.95
N ALA A 168 -4.34 5.34 -9.82
CA ALA A 168 -4.56 5.90 -8.49
C ALA A 168 -3.64 7.10 -8.21
N SER A 169 -2.36 7.02 -8.62
CA SER A 169 -1.40 8.13 -8.49
C SER A 169 -1.81 9.33 -9.32
N GLN A 170 -2.26 9.13 -10.56
CA GLN A 170 -2.77 10.20 -11.42
C GLN A 170 -4.01 10.88 -10.83
N ALA A 171 -4.97 10.08 -10.31
CA ALA A 171 -6.16 10.62 -9.65
C ALA A 171 -5.78 11.49 -8.44
N ARG A 172 -4.78 11.05 -7.65
CA ARG A 172 -4.27 11.82 -6.51
C ARG A 172 -3.61 13.14 -6.95
N ILE A 173 -2.81 13.13 -8.01
CA ILE A 173 -2.21 14.35 -8.56
C ILE A 173 -3.30 15.33 -9.01
N LEU A 174 -4.33 14.85 -9.71
CA LEU A 174 -5.45 15.67 -10.15
C LEU A 174 -6.20 16.29 -8.95
N ALA A 175 -6.44 15.52 -7.90
CA ALA A 175 -7.05 16.01 -6.67
C ALA A 175 -6.20 17.10 -5.99
N LEU A 176 -4.87 16.93 -5.95
CA LEU A 176 -3.95 17.93 -5.39
C LEU A 176 -3.88 19.23 -6.22
N LEU A 177 -4.02 19.13 -7.54
CA LEU A 177 -3.98 20.31 -8.42
C LEU A 177 -5.30 21.08 -8.47
N GLY A 178 -6.43 20.40 -8.29
CA GLY A 178 -7.77 20.95 -8.45
C GLY A 178 -8.48 21.38 -7.15
N GLY A 179 -7.98 20.97 -5.99
CA GLY A 179 -8.67 21.11 -4.71
C GLY A 179 -8.10 22.18 -3.78
N SER A 180 -8.97 22.79 -2.96
CA SER A 180 -8.53 23.59 -1.81
C SER A 180 -7.80 22.67 -0.78
N LEU A 181 -7.01 23.25 0.12
CA LEU A 181 -6.37 22.49 1.19
C LEU A 181 -7.40 21.74 2.05
N THR A 182 -8.61 22.28 2.19
CA THR A 182 -9.74 21.61 2.87
C THR A 182 -10.17 20.37 2.10
N ALA A 183 -10.34 20.47 0.78
CA ALA A 183 -10.69 19.34 -0.09
C ALA A 183 -9.61 18.24 -0.08
N GLN A 184 -8.34 18.64 -0.17
CA GLN A 184 -7.19 17.72 -0.09
C GLN A 184 -7.13 17.01 1.27
N THR A 185 -7.40 17.74 2.37
CA THR A 185 -7.42 17.16 3.73
C THR A 185 -8.60 16.19 3.87
N ALA A 186 -9.78 16.53 3.36
CA ALA A 186 -10.95 15.68 3.40
C ALA A 186 -10.73 14.37 2.61
N SER A 187 -10.16 14.46 1.42
CA SER A 187 -9.79 13.29 0.59
C SER A 187 -8.79 12.39 1.31
N LEU A 188 -7.71 12.97 1.87
CA LEU A 188 -6.69 12.23 2.61
C LEU A 188 -7.29 11.51 3.82
N LEU A 189 -8.13 12.16 4.60
CA LEU A 189 -8.77 11.54 5.76
C LEU A 189 -9.71 10.39 5.34
N ALA A 190 -10.45 10.54 4.25
CA ALA A 190 -11.31 9.48 3.72
C ALA A 190 -10.53 8.26 3.21
N GLU A 191 -9.38 8.50 2.55
CA GLU A 191 -8.49 7.44 2.04
C GLU A 191 -7.77 6.69 3.17
N GLU A 192 -7.31 7.43 4.21
CA GLU A 192 -6.54 6.88 5.32
C GLU A 192 -7.41 6.25 6.42
N ALA A 193 -8.73 6.47 6.41
CA ALA A 193 -9.63 5.94 7.41
C ALA A 193 -9.77 4.40 7.32
N VAL A 194 -9.46 3.71 8.40
CA VAL A 194 -9.79 2.30 8.64
C VAL A 194 -10.78 2.25 9.78
N ASP A 195 -11.95 1.66 9.55
CA ASP A 195 -13.04 1.63 10.53
C ASP A 195 -13.38 3.03 11.10
N ARG A 196 -13.45 4.03 10.20
CA ARG A 196 -13.67 5.45 10.49
C ARG A 196 -12.60 6.13 11.35
N ARG A 197 -11.40 5.55 11.46
CA ARG A 197 -10.29 6.11 12.24
C ARG A 197 -9.05 6.26 11.38
N VAL A 198 -8.40 7.41 11.51
CA VAL A 198 -7.10 7.71 10.94
C VAL A 198 -6.08 7.74 12.07
N GLU A 199 -5.35 6.66 12.26
CA GLU A 199 -4.33 6.51 13.30
C GLU A 199 -2.96 6.99 12.83
N LEU A 200 -2.90 8.27 12.44
CA LEU A 200 -1.68 8.93 11.98
C LEU A 200 -1.42 10.21 12.77
N PRO A 201 -0.17 10.45 13.19
CA PRO A 201 0.21 11.73 13.79
C PRO A 201 -0.07 12.89 12.82
N GLN A 202 -0.55 14.03 13.31
CA GLN A 202 -0.81 15.22 12.49
C GLN A 202 0.42 15.69 11.70
N ARG A 203 1.64 15.46 12.22
CA ARG A 203 2.88 15.74 11.49
C ARG A 203 3.01 14.91 10.21
N THR A 204 2.55 13.65 10.25
CA THR A 204 2.55 12.74 9.09
C THR A 204 1.50 13.20 8.08
N LEU A 205 0.28 13.50 8.53
CA LEU A 205 -0.77 14.05 7.66
C LEU A 205 -0.34 15.36 6.99
N ALA A 206 0.29 16.28 7.74
CA ALA A 206 0.81 17.53 7.19
C ALA A 206 1.91 17.28 6.15
N ALA A 207 2.81 16.34 6.41
CA ALA A 207 3.87 15.95 5.48
C ALA A 207 3.30 15.29 4.20
N MET A 208 2.21 14.51 4.31
CA MET A 208 1.52 13.90 3.15
C MET A 208 0.84 14.95 2.26
N LEU A 209 0.37 16.05 2.85
CA LEU A 209 -0.24 17.18 2.14
C LEU A 209 0.81 18.22 1.67
N GLY A 210 2.08 18.06 2.05
CA GLY A 210 3.13 19.04 1.73
C GLY A 210 2.96 20.40 2.41
N VAL A 211 2.26 20.46 3.55
CA VAL A 211 1.94 21.72 4.25
C VAL A 211 2.53 21.76 5.66
N ALA A 212 2.63 22.98 6.21
CA ALA A 212 3.01 23.16 7.60
C ALA A 212 1.91 22.65 8.55
N ARG A 213 2.30 22.03 9.67
CA ARG A 213 1.36 21.52 10.69
C ARG A 213 0.33 22.55 11.17
N PRO A 214 0.65 23.85 11.38
CA PRO A 214 -0.35 24.86 11.75
C PRO A 214 -1.46 25.02 10.71
N SER A 215 -1.11 24.97 9.40
CA SER A 215 -2.09 25.06 8.31
C SER A 215 -3.05 23.88 8.32
N LEU A 216 -2.53 22.64 8.45
CA LEU A 216 -3.37 21.47 8.60
C LEU A 216 -4.26 21.58 9.85
N ASN A 217 -3.73 22.00 11.00
CA ASN A 217 -4.50 22.13 12.23
C ASN A 217 -5.70 23.07 12.09
N LYS A 218 -5.55 24.17 11.35
CA LYS A 218 -6.65 25.07 11.06
C LYS A 218 -7.78 24.33 10.32
N ILE A 219 -7.45 23.60 9.29
CA ILE A 219 -8.43 22.82 8.51
C ILE A 219 -9.08 21.71 9.33
N LEU A 220 -8.29 20.96 10.13
CA LEU A 220 -8.84 19.92 10.99
C LEU A 220 -9.86 20.50 12.01
N LYS A 221 -9.57 21.68 12.61
CA LYS A 221 -10.51 22.35 13.50
C LYS A 221 -11.76 22.85 12.79
N GLU A 222 -11.66 23.27 11.53
CA GLU A 222 -12.83 23.64 10.71
C GLU A 222 -13.70 22.41 10.44
N LEU A 223 -13.13 21.28 10.02
CA LEU A 223 -13.85 20.04 9.79
C LEU A 223 -14.47 19.48 11.08
N GLU A 224 -13.79 19.63 12.22
CA GLU A 224 -14.31 19.23 13.54
C GLU A 224 -15.50 20.11 13.97
N ARG A 225 -15.40 21.43 13.80
CA ARG A 225 -16.50 22.37 14.06
C ARG A 225 -17.72 22.08 13.20
N ASP A 226 -17.49 21.65 11.93
CA ASP A 226 -18.54 21.26 10.99
C ASP A 226 -19.12 19.86 11.31
N GLY A 227 -18.66 19.19 12.38
CA GLY A 227 -19.15 17.89 12.83
C GLY A 227 -18.75 16.70 11.94
N LEU A 228 -17.81 16.89 11.00
CA LEU A 228 -17.39 15.86 10.06
C LEU A 228 -16.37 14.89 10.66
N ILE A 229 -15.54 15.39 11.58
CA ILE A 229 -14.49 14.63 12.25
C ILE A 229 -14.44 14.93 13.75
N LYS A 230 -13.71 14.11 14.50
CA LYS A 230 -13.32 14.37 15.89
C LYS A 230 -11.82 14.15 16.03
N ILE A 231 -11.12 15.16 16.56
CA ILE A 231 -9.68 15.12 16.77
C ILE A 231 -9.39 14.55 18.17
N SER A 232 -8.50 13.55 18.23
CA SER A 232 -7.98 12.97 19.46
C SER A 232 -6.44 12.93 19.42
N TYR A 233 -5.81 12.50 20.51
CA TYR A 233 -4.36 12.35 20.54
C TYR A 233 -3.90 11.30 19.49
N SER A 234 -3.13 11.76 18.49
CA SER A 234 -2.62 10.95 17.37
C SER A 234 -3.68 10.23 16.53
N THR A 235 -4.95 10.58 16.64
CA THR A 235 -6.05 9.93 15.92
C THR A 235 -7.05 10.96 15.44
N VAL A 236 -7.59 10.79 14.25
CA VAL A 236 -8.75 11.53 13.74
C VAL A 236 -9.86 10.52 13.46
N GLU A 237 -11.01 10.70 14.12
CA GLU A 237 -12.21 9.88 13.89
C GLU A 237 -13.12 10.57 12.86
N VAL A 238 -13.52 9.87 11.82
CA VAL A 238 -14.45 10.35 10.79
C VAL A 238 -15.88 10.08 11.25
N LEU A 239 -16.61 11.14 11.61
CA LEU A 239 -17.99 11.05 12.09
C LEU A 239 -18.97 10.93 10.91
N ASP A 240 -18.77 11.74 9.87
CA ASP A 240 -19.59 11.75 8.65
C ASP A 240 -18.71 11.61 7.40
N LEU A 241 -18.67 10.40 6.88
CA LEU A 241 -17.90 10.08 5.66
C LEU A 241 -18.53 10.71 4.39
N ALA A 242 -19.86 10.82 4.35
CA ALA A 242 -20.56 11.41 3.20
C ALA A 242 -20.35 12.93 3.15
N GLY A 243 -20.50 13.59 4.32
CA GLY A 243 -20.20 15.02 4.45
C GLY A 243 -18.73 15.35 4.17
N LEU A 244 -17.80 14.46 4.56
CA LEU A 244 -16.37 14.62 4.25
C LEU A 244 -16.11 14.50 2.74
N ALA A 245 -16.75 13.53 2.07
CA ALA A 245 -16.65 13.35 0.61
C ALA A 245 -17.27 14.52 -0.17
N ALA A 246 -18.26 15.21 0.37
CA ALA A 246 -18.86 16.40 -0.25
C ALA A 246 -17.96 17.64 -0.18
N ARG A 247 -16.86 17.61 0.57
CA ARG A 247 -15.85 18.68 0.65
C ARG A 247 -14.74 18.53 -0.40
N VAL A 248 -14.69 17.39 -1.09
CA VAL A 248 -13.76 17.08 -2.18
C VAL A 248 -14.32 17.63 -3.50
#